data_66f0abd3466705affa1cc1615b51b94f
#
_entry.id   66f0abd3466705affa1cc1615b51b94f
#
_cell.length_a   1.000
_cell.length_b   1.000
_cell.length_c   1.000
_cell.angle_alpha   90.00
_cell.angle_beta   90.00
_cell.angle_gamma   90.00
#
_symmetry.space_group_name_H-M   'P 1'
#
loop_
_entity.id
_entity.type
_entity.pdbx_description
1 polymer ?
#
loop_
_entity_poly.entity_id
_entity_poly.type
_entity_poly.pdbx_seq_one_letter_code
_entity_poly.pdbx_strand_id
1 'polypeptide(L)'
;MIQKKVTDFFALEGNYPDLDGEGAAARLSAAIRCKTINYFDHSRTDYTEFDKLHAHIKASYPNIMRVGTFERIGHHAVLITIPGSDASLRPCLYMSHQDVVPVVEGTEQDWTHPAFSGDIADGYIWGRGTLDIKEQVFGVLEAAEYLLARGKSFARTAYLAFGDDEETINLGALAIAEHLKAQGVTLEFVLDEGGCKIEPGTAFGAPETFIVSVQLMEKGYADLELSVHSIGGHSSRPFGGTSLAR
;
A
#
# COMPACT_ATOMS: atom_id res chain seq x y z
N MET A 1 -20.76 6.37 -23.62
CA MET A 1 -21.46 7.30 -22.71
C MET A 1 -21.05 7.11 -21.24
N ILE A 2 -20.90 5.87 -20.75
CA ILE A 2 -20.45 5.54 -19.37
C ILE A 2 -19.02 6.02 -19.14
N GLN A 3 -18.12 5.78 -20.09
CA GLN A 3 -16.70 6.14 -19.98
C GLN A 3 -16.47 7.66 -19.87
N LYS A 4 -17.31 8.48 -20.50
CA LYS A 4 -17.22 9.94 -20.42
C LYS A 4 -17.66 10.47 -19.04
N LYS A 5 -18.66 9.86 -18.39
CA LYS A 5 -19.11 10.24 -17.03
C LYS A 5 -18.09 9.86 -15.96
N VAL A 6 -17.36 8.75 -16.13
CA VAL A 6 -16.28 8.35 -15.20
C VAL A 6 -15.10 9.31 -15.28
N THR A 7 -14.68 9.66 -16.49
CA THR A 7 -13.64 10.67 -16.71
C THR A 7 -14.02 12.03 -16.14
N ASP A 8 -15.29 12.46 -16.28
CA ASP A 8 -15.75 13.73 -15.72
C ASP A 8 -15.80 13.71 -14.18
N PHE A 9 -16.06 12.55 -13.55
CA PHE A 9 -16.05 12.42 -12.10
C PHE A 9 -14.61 12.47 -11.52
N PHE A 10 -13.64 11.91 -12.23
CA PHE A 10 -12.22 11.93 -11.84
C PHE A 10 -11.45 13.12 -12.44
N ALA A 11 -12.06 13.93 -13.30
CA ALA A 11 -11.47 15.18 -13.81
C ALA A 11 -11.42 16.20 -12.67
N LEU A 12 -10.41 16.10 -11.82
CA LEU A 12 -9.99 17.15 -10.88
C LEU A 12 -9.30 18.30 -11.62
N GLU A 13 -9.46 18.36 -12.95
CA GLU A 13 -8.99 19.43 -13.80
C GLU A 13 -9.52 20.78 -13.29
N GLY A 14 -8.61 21.61 -12.84
CA GLY A 14 -8.90 22.95 -12.32
C GLY A 14 -8.76 23.13 -10.82
N ASN A 15 -8.81 22.05 -10.00
CA ASN A 15 -8.63 22.19 -8.55
C ASN A 15 -7.15 22.22 -8.15
N TYR A 16 -6.26 21.62 -8.95
CA TYR A 16 -4.83 21.51 -8.68
C TYR A 16 -4.01 21.78 -9.95
N PRO A 17 -4.11 23.00 -10.54
CA PRO A 17 -3.54 23.30 -11.87
C PRO A 17 -2.00 23.22 -11.89
N ASP A 18 -1.37 23.34 -10.73
CA ASP A 18 0.09 23.32 -10.59
C ASP A 18 0.61 21.99 -10.04
N LEU A 19 -0.19 20.92 -10.06
CA LEU A 19 0.28 19.60 -9.68
C LEU A 19 1.24 19.08 -10.76
N ASP A 20 2.48 18.76 -10.35
CA ASP A 20 3.49 18.15 -11.22
C ASP A 20 3.17 16.66 -11.45
N GLY A 21 2.22 16.38 -12.31
CA GLY A 21 1.79 15.01 -12.61
C GLY A 21 2.88 14.19 -13.30
N GLU A 22 3.70 14.80 -14.17
CA GLU A 22 4.83 14.10 -14.81
C GLU A 22 5.91 13.74 -13.79
N GLY A 23 6.24 14.67 -12.89
CA GLY A 23 7.18 14.39 -11.81
C GLY A 23 6.65 13.34 -10.84
N ALA A 24 5.38 13.37 -10.49
CA ALA A 24 4.75 12.35 -9.64
C ALA A 24 4.82 10.97 -10.30
N ALA A 25 4.51 10.87 -11.59
CA ALA A 25 4.64 9.64 -12.36
C ALA A 25 6.10 9.13 -12.42
N ALA A 26 7.05 10.04 -12.59
CA ALA A 26 8.48 9.68 -12.61
C ALA A 26 8.95 9.17 -11.23
N ARG A 27 8.49 9.76 -10.13
CA ARG A 27 8.80 9.32 -8.77
C ARG A 27 8.23 7.95 -8.48
N LEU A 28 6.97 7.69 -8.82
CA LEU A 28 6.37 6.36 -8.71
C LEU A 28 7.09 5.35 -9.60
N SER A 29 7.39 5.67 -10.85
CA SER A 29 8.16 4.84 -11.76
C SER A 29 9.51 4.43 -11.15
N ALA A 30 10.23 5.36 -10.51
CA ALA A 30 11.48 5.05 -9.83
C ALA A 30 11.27 4.12 -8.61
N ALA A 31 10.18 4.28 -7.89
CA ALA A 31 9.81 3.41 -6.77
C ALA A 31 9.48 1.97 -7.21
N ILE A 32 8.86 1.79 -8.38
CA ILE A 32 8.59 0.46 -8.93
C ILE A 32 9.88 -0.31 -9.23
N ARG A 33 10.96 0.39 -9.56
CA ARG A 33 12.27 -0.23 -9.78
C ARG A 33 12.95 -0.73 -8.50
N CYS A 34 12.52 -0.27 -7.33
CA CYS A 34 12.92 -0.85 -6.05
C CYS A 34 12.14 -2.16 -5.83
N LYS A 35 12.84 -3.28 -5.90
CA LYS A 35 12.26 -4.63 -5.81
C LYS A 35 12.00 -5.02 -4.36
N THR A 36 11.11 -4.32 -3.69
CA THR A 36 10.75 -4.54 -2.28
C THR A 36 9.90 -5.80 -2.09
N ILE A 37 10.38 -6.92 -2.65
CA ILE A 37 9.69 -8.20 -2.55
C ILE A 37 9.82 -8.73 -1.14
N ASN A 38 8.69 -9.04 -0.49
CA ASN A 38 8.68 -9.69 0.79
C ASN A 38 8.31 -11.17 0.65
N TYR A 39 8.79 -11.98 1.58
CA TYR A 39 8.56 -13.41 1.66
C TYR A 39 8.19 -13.80 3.08
N PHE A 40 7.36 -14.83 3.27
CA PHE A 40 7.10 -15.41 4.61
C PHE A 40 8.39 -15.81 5.32
N ASP A 41 9.37 -16.30 4.58
CA ASP A 41 10.74 -16.48 5.07
C ASP A 41 11.53 -15.19 4.83
N HIS A 42 11.58 -14.32 5.83
CA HIS A 42 12.22 -13.02 5.76
C HIS A 42 13.73 -13.10 5.48
N SER A 43 14.37 -14.27 5.63
CA SER A 43 15.78 -14.45 5.24
C SER A 43 15.99 -14.34 3.73
N ARG A 44 14.93 -14.45 2.94
CA ARG A 44 14.94 -14.28 1.47
C ARG A 44 14.68 -12.85 1.04
N THR A 45 14.21 -11.99 1.93
CA THR A 45 13.88 -10.59 1.64
C THR A 45 15.16 -9.77 1.50
N ASP A 46 15.31 -9.09 0.37
CA ASP A 46 16.42 -8.15 0.15
C ASP A 46 16.08 -6.76 0.69
N TYR A 47 16.39 -6.52 1.93
CA TYR A 47 16.11 -5.25 2.58
C TYR A 47 16.91 -4.06 2.00
N THR A 48 17.93 -4.30 1.17
CA THR A 48 18.62 -3.20 0.48
C THR A 48 17.73 -2.50 -0.54
N GLU A 49 16.72 -3.20 -1.07
CA GLU A 49 15.71 -2.62 -1.96
C GLU A 49 14.77 -1.65 -1.20
N PHE A 50 14.45 -1.96 0.07
CA PHE A 50 13.73 -1.04 0.94
C PHE A 50 14.57 0.19 1.29
N ASP A 51 15.87 0.01 1.58
CA ASP A 51 16.79 1.14 1.82
C ASP A 51 16.87 2.06 0.59
N LYS A 52 16.89 1.51 -0.64
CA LYS A 52 16.83 2.29 -1.88
C LYS A 52 15.52 3.08 -1.99
N LEU A 53 14.38 2.44 -1.68
CA LEU A 53 13.07 3.10 -1.68
C LEU A 53 13.03 4.23 -0.65
N HIS A 54 13.53 4.01 0.57
CA HIS A 54 13.59 5.03 1.62
C HIS A 54 14.47 6.22 1.21
N ALA A 55 15.62 5.95 0.59
CA ALA A 55 16.49 7.00 0.06
C ALA A 55 15.77 7.81 -1.05
N HIS A 56 15.05 7.13 -1.94
CA HIS A 56 14.26 7.76 -2.98
C HIS A 56 13.14 8.64 -2.40
N ILE A 57 12.39 8.15 -1.42
CA ILE A 57 11.35 8.94 -0.73
C ILE A 57 11.96 10.21 -0.11
N LYS A 58 13.05 10.07 0.65
CA LYS A 58 13.72 11.22 1.29
C LYS A 58 14.20 12.26 0.28
N ALA A 59 14.74 11.83 -0.85
CA ALA A 59 15.22 12.72 -1.89
C ALA A 59 14.08 13.42 -2.66
N SER A 60 12.93 12.76 -2.79
CA SER A 60 11.80 13.22 -3.58
C SER A 60 10.91 14.23 -2.86
N TYR A 61 10.87 14.22 -1.52
CA TYR A 61 9.91 14.99 -0.72
C TYR A 61 10.58 15.90 0.31
N PRO A 62 11.32 16.94 -0.14
CA PRO A 62 12.15 17.78 0.74
C PRO A 62 11.33 18.61 1.73
N ASN A 63 10.10 19.02 1.42
CA ASN A 63 9.28 19.78 2.36
C ASN A 63 8.75 18.90 3.49
N ILE A 64 8.37 17.64 3.18
CA ILE A 64 8.03 16.65 4.21
C ILE A 64 9.24 16.41 5.12
N MET A 65 10.42 16.16 4.53
CA MET A 65 11.66 15.92 5.31
C MET A 65 12.09 17.14 6.15
N ARG A 66 11.75 18.35 5.71
CA ARG A 66 12.07 19.58 6.45
C ARG A 66 11.22 19.80 7.70
N VAL A 67 9.95 19.40 7.65
CA VAL A 67 9.00 19.68 8.76
C VAL A 67 8.66 18.45 9.59
N GLY A 68 8.80 17.27 9.02
CA GLY A 68 8.46 16.00 9.63
C GLY A 68 9.68 15.23 10.12
N THR A 69 9.41 14.14 10.80
CA THR A 69 10.41 13.12 11.17
C THR A 69 10.16 11.87 10.35
N PHE A 70 11.23 11.24 9.88
CA PHE A 70 11.20 9.95 9.17
C PHE A 70 11.84 8.91 10.06
N GLU A 71 11.07 7.95 10.55
CA GLU A 71 11.52 6.88 11.43
C GLU A 71 11.35 5.53 10.76
N ARG A 72 12.34 4.66 10.92
CA ARG A 72 12.22 3.24 10.57
C ARG A 72 11.79 2.48 11.82
N ILE A 73 10.69 1.74 11.72
CA ILE A 73 10.10 0.97 12.81
C ILE A 73 10.24 -0.53 12.47
N GLY A 74 10.58 -1.35 13.44
CA GLY A 74 10.78 -2.77 13.20
C GLY A 74 11.92 -3.04 12.21
N HIS A 75 11.65 -3.85 11.18
CA HIS A 75 12.63 -4.13 10.13
C HIS A 75 12.79 -2.95 9.18
N HIS A 76 11.78 -2.67 8.34
CA HIS A 76 11.83 -1.59 7.35
C HIS A 76 10.49 -0.84 7.20
N ALA A 77 9.53 -1.04 8.13
CA ALA A 77 8.36 -0.19 8.15
C ALA A 77 8.76 1.27 8.41
N VAL A 78 8.02 2.20 7.82
CA VAL A 78 8.29 3.63 7.89
C VAL A 78 7.14 4.35 8.57
N LEU A 79 7.47 5.23 9.51
CA LEU A 79 6.56 6.19 10.10
C LEU A 79 7.09 7.60 9.82
N ILE A 80 6.33 8.39 9.07
CA ILE A 80 6.61 9.81 8.88
C ILE A 80 5.61 10.59 9.71
N THR A 81 6.10 11.41 10.63
CA THR A 81 5.27 12.26 11.48
C THR A 81 5.35 13.71 10.99
N ILE A 82 4.25 14.26 10.52
CA ILE A 82 4.13 15.68 10.18
C ILE A 82 3.37 16.37 11.31
N PRO A 83 4.02 17.24 12.10
CA PRO A 83 3.39 17.85 13.27
C PRO A 83 2.26 18.80 12.87
N GLY A 84 1.16 18.75 13.61
CA GLY A 84 0.06 19.68 13.50
C GLY A 84 0.30 20.96 14.29
N SER A 85 -0.37 22.04 13.90
CA SER A 85 -0.32 23.32 14.60
C SER A 85 -1.22 23.40 15.85
N ASP A 86 -2.16 22.47 16.00
CA ASP A 86 -3.11 22.39 17.12
C ASP A 86 -3.00 21.04 17.82
N ALA A 87 -2.31 21.03 18.96
CA ALA A 87 -2.10 19.82 19.76
C ALA A 87 -3.38 19.33 20.47
N SER A 88 -4.47 20.10 20.48
CA SER A 88 -5.75 19.66 21.04
C SER A 88 -6.51 18.69 20.11
N LEU A 89 -6.16 18.68 18.83
CA LEU A 89 -6.76 17.82 17.84
C LEU A 89 -6.10 16.43 17.85
N ARG A 90 -6.92 15.39 17.89
CA ARG A 90 -6.40 14.02 17.71
C ARG A 90 -5.75 13.88 16.35
N PRO A 91 -4.59 13.23 16.25
CA PRO A 91 -3.90 13.02 14.98
C PRO A 91 -4.68 12.07 14.06
N CYS A 92 -4.34 12.12 12.78
CA CYS A 92 -4.80 11.15 11.78
C CYS A 92 -3.64 10.30 11.27
N LEU A 93 -3.95 9.13 10.74
CA LEU A 93 -2.98 8.22 10.18
C LEU A 93 -3.42 7.79 8.78
N TYR A 94 -2.51 7.88 7.83
CA TYR A 94 -2.64 7.38 6.47
C TYR A 94 -1.72 6.17 6.31
N MET A 95 -2.31 5.00 6.07
CA MET A 95 -1.58 3.74 5.91
C MET A 95 -1.42 3.35 4.46
N SER A 96 -0.38 2.60 4.21
CA SER A 96 -0.14 1.85 2.97
C SER A 96 1.01 0.88 3.22
N HIS A 97 1.43 0.09 2.22
CA HIS A 97 2.59 -0.76 2.34
C HIS A 97 3.59 -0.57 1.20
N GLN A 98 4.84 -0.91 1.47
CA GLN A 98 5.99 -0.73 0.57
C GLN A 98 6.36 -2.01 -0.16
N ASP A 99 6.05 -3.14 0.47
CA ASP A 99 6.38 -4.46 -0.05
C ASP A 99 5.46 -4.86 -1.20
N VAL A 100 5.87 -5.88 -1.89
CA VAL A 100 5.15 -6.46 -3.02
C VAL A 100 5.36 -7.96 -3.05
N VAL A 101 4.38 -8.69 -3.58
CA VAL A 101 4.53 -10.12 -3.84
C VAL A 101 5.54 -10.38 -4.95
N PRO A 102 6.22 -11.54 -4.96
CA PRO A 102 7.11 -11.95 -6.05
C PRO A 102 6.36 -12.12 -7.36
N VAL A 103 7.09 -12.06 -8.47
CA VAL A 103 6.62 -12.58 -9.75
C VAL A 103 6.62 -14.11 -9.68
N VAL A 104 5.55 -14.73 -10.14
CA VAL A 104 5.49 -16.19 -10.21
C VAL A 104 6.56 -16.70 -11.17
N GLU A 105 7.40 -17.61 -10.70
CA GLU A 105 8.50 -18.16 -11.49
C GLU A 105 7.98 -18.78 -12.79
N GLY A 106 8.61 -18.44 -13.91
CA GLY A 106 8.24 -18.92 -15.25
C GLY A 106 7.16 -18.08 -15.95
N THR A 107 6.63 -17.03 -15.30
CA THR A 107 5.64 -16.10 -15.91
C THR A 107 6.23 -14.74 -16.28
N GLU A 108 7.54 -14.58 -16.22
CA GLU A 108 8.22 -13.29 -16.49
C GLU A 108 7.96 -12.81 -17.93
N GLN A 109 7.76 -13.74 -18.86
CA GLN A 109 7.48 -13.46 -20.26
C GLN A 109 6.03 -13.08 -20.55
N ASP A 110 5.12 -13.29 -19.59
CA ASP A 110 3.71 -12.95 -19.74
C ASP A 110 3.46 -11.45 -19.46
N TRP A 111 4.46 -10.74 -18.94
CA TRP A 111 4.38 -9.32 -18.65
C TRP A 111 4.60 -8.50 -19.95
N THR A 112 3.69 -7.58 -20.26
CA THR A 112 3.82 -6.65 -21.38
C THR A 112 5.08 -5.76 -21.26
N HIS A 113 5.37 -5.34 -20.03
CA HIS A 113 6.61 -4.67 -19.63
C HIS A 113 7.24 -5.45 -18.49
N PRO A 114 8.57 -5.51 -18.35
CA PRO A 114 9.19 -6.23 -17.25
C PRO A 114 8.62 -5.77 -15.89
N ALA A 115 8.32 -6.73 -15.00
CA ALA A 115 7.57 -6.49 -13.77
C ALA A 115 8.13 -5.38 -12.85
N PHE A 116 9.42 -5.08 -12.94
CA PHE A 116 10.07 -4.03 -12.16
C PHE A 116 10.73 -2.96 -13.03
N SER A 117 10.25 -2.77 -14.26
CA SER A 117 10.80 -1.72 -15.17
C SER A 117 10.36 -0.32 -14.76
N GLY A 118 9.15 -0.18 -14.22
CA GLY A 118 8.54 1.12 -13.96
C GLY A 118 8.33 1.93 -15.23
N ASP A 119 8.15 1.28 -16.39
CA ASP A 119 7.98 1.96 -17.67
C ASP A 119 6.74 2.86 -17.64
N ILE A 120 6.90 4.07 -18.18
CA ILE A 120 5.80 4.99 -18.42
C ILE A 120 5.49 4.92 -19.91
N ALA A 121 4.45 4.21 -20.28
CA ALA A 121 4.07 3.95 -21.66
C ALA A 121 2.55 3.85 -21.79
N ASP A 122 2.02 4.25 -22.95
CA ASP A 122 0.59 4.16 -23.31
C ASP A 122 -0.36 4.79 -22.30
N GLY A 123 0.10 5.82 -21.55
CA GLY A 123 -0.67 6.50 -20.52
C GLY A 123 -0.72 5.77 -19.16
N TYR A 124 0.13 4.75 -18.95
CA TYR A 124 0.21 3.94 -17.74
C TYR A 124 1.64 3.91 -17.19
N ILE A 125 1.74 3.62 -15.90
CA ILE A 125 2.98 3.21 -15.24
C ILE A 125 2.91 1.70 -15.06
N TRP A 126 3.85 0.97 -15.66
CA TRP A 126 3.85 -0.48 -15.70
C TRP A 126 4.75 -1.08 -14.62
N GLY A 127 4.22 -2.05 -13.89
CA GLY A 127 5.04 -2.85 -12.98
C GLY A 127 4.32 -3.42 -11.77
N ARG A 128 4.98 -4.34 -11.09
CA ARG A 128 4.55 -4.92 -9.82
C ARG A 128 4.55 -3.84 -8.74
N GLY A 129 3.47 -3.73 -7.97
CA GLY A 129 3.32 -2.73 -6.93
C GLY A 129 2.77 -1.39 -7.43
N THR A 130 2.45 -1.25 -8.73
CA THR A 130 1.86 -0.02 -9.26
C THR A 130 0.43 0.20 -8.76
N LEU A 131 -0.37 -0.87 -8.59
CA LEU A 131 -1.73 -0.82 -8.05
C LEU A 131 -1.83 -1.34 -6.63
N ASP A 132 -0.90 -2.19 -6.20
CA ASP A 132 -0.84 -2.83 -4.90
C ASP A 132 0.60 -2.72 -4.39
N ILE A 133 0.98 -1.63 -3.59
CA ILE A 133 0.15 -0.41 -3.48
C ILE A 133 1.07 0.82 -3.37
N LYS A 134 2.20 0.81 -4.11
CA LYS A 134 3.13 1.95 -4.10
C LYS A 134 2.50 3.24 -4.62
N GLU A 135 1.44 3.16 -5.46
CA GLU A 135 0.73 4.34 -5.91
C GLU A 135 0.08 5.08 -4.75
N GLN A 136 -0.45 4.37 -3.75
CA GLN A 136 -1.01 5.02 -2.56
C GLN A 136 0.10 5.60 -1.67
N VAL A 137 1.23 4.90 -1.48
CA VAL A 137 2.40 5.45 -0.78
C VAL A 137 2.80 6.78 -1.38
N PHE A 138 2.99 6.81 -2.71
CA PHE A 138 3.43 8.01 -3.41
C PHE A 138 2.31 9.05 -3.52
N GLY A 139 1.05 8.64 -3.69
CA GLY A 139 -0.09 9.56 -3.70
C GLY A 139 -0.24 10.35 -2.40
N VAL A 140 -0.09 9.70 -1.25
CA VAL A 140 -0.12 10.36 0.06
C VAL A 140 1.08 11.31 0.23
N LEU A 141 2.27 10.89 -0.19
CA LEU A 141 3.47 11.72 -0.14
C LEU A 141 3.36 12.94 -1.08
N GLU A 142 2.88 12.76 -2.31
CA GLU A 142 2.64 13.84 -3.27
C GLU A 142 1.65 14.87 -2.71
N ALA A 143 0.55 14.41 -2.13
CA ALA A 143 -0.46 15.30 -1.54
C ALA A 143 0.12 16.13 -0.38
N ALA A 144 0.87 15.49 0.52
CA ALA A 144 1.50 16.18 1.64
C ALA A 144 2.56 17.17 1.16
N GLU A 145 3.44 16.77 0.25
CA GLU A 145 4.49 17.64 -0.31
C GLU A 145 3.90 18.82 -1.05
N TYR A 146 2.84 18.59 -1.86
CA TYR A 146 2.13 19.65 -2.58
C TYR A 146 1.61 20.74 -1.65
N LEU A 147 0.99 20.36 -0.53
CA LEU A 147 0.46 21.32 0.45
C LEU A 147 1.59 22.06 1.17
N LEU A 148 2.61 21.35 1.62
CA LEU A 148 3.75 21.93 2.34
C LEU A 148 4.58 22.87 1.46
N ALA A 149 4.78 22.55 0.19
CA ALA A 149 5.47 23.40 -0.78
C ALA A 149 4.77 24.75 -0.98
N ARG A 150 3.46 24.80 -0.75
CA ARG A 150 2.63 26.02 -0.82
C ARG A 150 2.49 26.74 0.53
N GLY A 151 3.33 26.40 1.49
CA GLY A 151 3.32 27.02 2.81
C GLY A 151 2.10 26.68 3.66
N LYS A 152 1.35 25.63 3.29
CA LYS A 152 0.26 25.13 4.13
C LYS A 152 0.84 24.34 5.31
N SER A 153 0.15 24.40 6.45
CA SER A 153 0.42 23.58 7.62
C SER A 153 -0.79 22.70 7.91
N PHE A 154 -0.54 21.58 8.53
CA PHE A 154 -1.60 20.70 8.99
C PHE A 154 -2.13 21.20 10.34
N ALA A 155 -3.46 21.22 10.52
CA ALA A 155 -4.04 21.56 11.82
C ALA A 155 -3.75 20.47 12.85
N ARG A 156 -4.01 19.21 12.50
CA ARG A 156 -3.69 18.04 13.32
C ARG A 156 -2.42 17.35 12.85
N THR A 157 -1.73 16.68 13.75
CA THR A 157 -0.60 15.83 13.38
C THR A 157 -1.06 14.76 12.41
N ALA A 158 -0.32 14.57 11.33
CA ALA A 158 -0.52 13.51 10.37
C ALA A 158 0.61 12.48 10.46
N TYR A 159 0.23 11.23 10.64
CA TYR A 159 1.13 10.08 10.53
C TYR A 159 0.97 9.47 9.14
N LEU A 160 2.09 9.28 8.43
CA LEU A 160 2.14 8.50 7.20
C LEU A 160 2.87 7.21 7.54
N ALA A 161 2.16 6.09 7.51
CA ALA A 161 2.62 4.80 7.99
C ALA A 161 2.70 3.82 6.83
N PHE A 162 3.89 3.30 6.54
CA PHE A 162 4.11 2.40 5.41
C PHE A 162 4.70 1.08 5.91
N GLY A 163 3.89 0.02 5.89
CA GLY A 163 4.29 -1.34 6.25
C GLY A 163 5.35 -1.88 5.30
N ASP A 164 6.10 -2.88 5.73
CA ASP A 164 7.16 -3.51 4.94
C ASP A 164 6.94 -5.00 4.69
N ASP A 165 5.84 -5.57 5.20
CA ASP A 165 5.52 -6.99 5.13
C ASP A 165 3.99 -7.27 5.14
N GLU A 166 3.21 -6.38 4.55
CA GLU A 166 1.73 -6.51 4.49
C GLU A 166 1.33 -7.78 3.74
N GLU A 167 1.97 -8.04 2.61
CA GLU A 167 1.74 -9.19 1.72
C GLU A 167 2.12 -10.55 2.35
N THR A 168 2.59 -10.53 3.59
CA THR A 168 3.03 -11.74 4.31
C THR A 168 2.44 -11.83 5.71
N ILE A 169 3.14 -11.34 6.73
CA ILE A 169 2.78 -11.51 8.15
C ILE A 169 2.39 -10.19 8.85
N ASN A 170 2.55 -9.06 8.19
CA ASN A 170 2.12 -7.72 8.61
C ASN A 170 2.65 -7.28 9.99
N LEU A 171 3.89 -7.63 10.31
CA LEU A 171 4.54 -7.22 11.57
C LEU A 171 4.94 -5.74 11.56
N GLY A 172 5.21 -5.18 10.38
CA GLY A 172 5.57 -3.77 10.23
C GLY A 172 4.45 -2.85 10.70
N ALA A 173 3.21 -3.09 10.27
CA ALA A 173 2.05 -2.32 10.72
C ALA A 173 1.78 -2.52 12.22
N LEU A 174 1.92 -3.75 12.73
CA LEU A 174 1.80 -4.03 14.16
C LEU A 174 2.84 -3.26 14.97
N ALA A 175 4.10 -3.24 14.53
CA ALA A 175 5.17 -2.51 15.20
C ALA A 175 4.89 -0.98 15.24
N ILE A 176 4.37 -0.40 14.15
CA ILE A 176 3.94 1.00 14.14
C ILE A 176 2.79 1.24 15.13
N ALA A 177 1.80 0.35 15.16
CA ALA A 177 0.67 0.46 16.08
C ALA A 177 1.12 0.40 17.55
N GLU A 178 2.02 -0.51 17.90
CA GLU A 178 2.60 -0.63 19.24
C GLU A 178 3.45 0.60 19.59
N HIS A 179 4.22 1.12 18.66
CA HIS A 179 5.01 2.34 18.83
C HIS A 179 4.12 3.55 19.16
N LEU A 180 3.07 3.79 18.38
CA LEU A 180 2.12 4.87 18.64
C LEU A 180 1.33 4.67 19.94
N LYS A 181 0.93 3.45 20.25
CA LYS A 181 0.28 3.10 21.51
C LYS A 181 1.17 3.36 22.72
N ALA A 182 2.45 3.02 22.63
CA ALA A 182 3.41 3.28 23.72
C ALA A 182 3.60 4.79 23.98
N GLN A 183 3.39 5.63 22.98
CA GLN A 183 3.39 7.08 23.10
C GLN A 183 2.03 7.66 23.56
N GLY A 184 1.03 6.81 23.82
CA GLY A 184 -0.31 7.24 24.26
C GLY A 184 -1.13 7.91 23.14
N VAL A 185 -0.78 7.69 21.88
CA VAL A 185 -1.48 8.28 20.73
C VAL A 185 -2.87 7.69 20.59
N THR A 186 -3.87 8.56 20.48
CA THR A 186 -5.25 8.19 20.12
C THR A 186 -5.60 8.90 18.83
N LEU A 187 -5.87 8.13 17.79
CA LEU A 187 -6.15 8.63 16.45
C LEU A 187 -7.59 9.10 16.31
N GLU A 188 -7.81 10.12 15.46
CA GLU A 188 -9.15 10.52 15.02
C GLU A 188 -9.71 9.53 14.00
N PHE A 189 -8.87 9.17 13.02
CA PHE A 189 -9.17 8.15 12.03
C PHE A 189 -7.88 7.52 11.50
N VAL A 190 -8.05 6.36 10.91
CA VAL A 190 -7.05 5.69 10.06
C VAL A 190 -7.66 5.61 8.66
N LEU A 191 -6.90 6.01 7.64
CA LEU A 191 -7.20 5.77 6.24
C LEU A 191 -6.18 4.76 5.72
N ASP A 192 -6.68 3.60 5.38
CA ASP A 192 -5.91 2.49 4.86
C ASP A 192 -6.26 2.26 3.39
N GLU A 193 -5.77 1.19 2.83
CA GLU A 193 -6.01 0.76 1.47
C GLU A 193 -7.27 -0.10 1.31
N GLY A 194 -7.50 -0.51 0.05
CA GLY A 194 -8.47 -1.55 -0.30
C GLY A 194 -9.91 -1.10 -0.27
N GLY A 195 -10.79 -2.02 -0.53
CA GLY A 195 -12.23 -1.88 -0.36
C GLY A 195 -12.95 -0.89 -1.29
N CYS A 196 -12.26 -0.03 -1.98
CA CYS A 196 -12.86 0.90 -2.92
C CYS A 196 -13.22 0.18 -4.23
N LYS A 197 -14.39 -0.43 -4.25
CA LYS A 197 -14.91 -1.05 -5.45
C LYS A 197 -15.85 -0.09 -6.16
N ILE A 198 -15.47 0.32 -7.36
CA ILE A 198 -16.34 1.11 -8.22
C ILE A 198 -17.19 0.14 -9.03
N GLU A 199 -18.47 0.06 -8.72
CA GLU A 199 -19.40 -0.83 -9.41
C GLU A 199 -20.47 -0.05 -10.16
N PRO A 200 -20.94 -0.56 -11.32
CA PRO A 200 -22.11 0.01 -11.95
C PRO A 200 -23.29 -0.03 -10.97
N GLY A 201 -23.98 1.09 -10.81
CA GLY A 201 -25.12 1.19 -9.89
C GLY A 201 -26.33 0.34 -10.25
N THR A 202 -26.30 -0.38 -11.38
CA THR A 202 -27.36 -1.29 -11.81
C THR A 202 -27.70 -2.35 -10.77
N ALA A 203 -26.70 -2.91 -10.09
CA ALA A 203 -26.90 -3.90 -9.03
C ALA A 203 -27.63 -3.32 -7.80
N PHE A 204 -27.65 -1.98 -7.68
CA PHE A 204 -28.27 -1.25 -6.57
C PHE A 204 -29.50 -0.45 -7.00
N GLY A 205 -30.04 -0.71 -8.20
CA GLY A 205 -31.21 0.01 -8.71
C GLY A 205 -30.93 1.44 -9.18
N ALA A 206 -29.68 1.82 -9.37
CA ALA A 206 -29.25 3.16 -9.81
C ALA A 206 -28.40 3.08 -11.10
N PRO A 207 -28.96 2.66 -12.23
CA PRO A 207 -28.20 2.27 -13.44
C PRO A 207 -27.41 3.41 -14.09
N GLU A 208 -27.74 4.66 -13.80
CA GLU A 208 -27.06 5.84 -14.36
C GLU A 208 -25.88 6.33 -13.48
N THR A 209 -25.55 5.59 -12.41
CA THR A 209 -24.54 5.99 -11.42
C THR A 209 -23.50 4.90 -11.22
N PHE A 210 -22.40 5.30 -10.56
CA PHE A 210 -21.42 4.37 -10.00
C PHE A 210 -21.55 4.38 -8.49
N ILE A 211 -21.37 3.22 -7.88
CA ILE A 211 -21.30 3.06 -6.43
C ILE A 211 -19.82 2.89 -6.04
N VAL A 212 -19.41 3.71 -5.10
CA VAL A 212 -18.10 3.58 -4.45
C VAL A 212 -18.35 3.02 -3.06
N SER A 213 -17.81 1.82 -2.79
CA SER A 213 -17.90 1.20 -1.48
C SER A 213 -16.75 1.69 -0.61
N VAL A 214 -17.08 2.19 0.59
CA VAL A 214 -16.08 2.53 1.61
C VAL A 214 -16.27 1.54 2.76
N GLN A 215 -15.22 0.80 3.08
CA GLN A 215 -15.21 -0.09 4.24
C GLN A 215 -14.87 0.71 5.49
N LEU A 216 -15.64 0.51 6.55
CA LEU A 216 -15.47 1.24 7.82
C LEU A 216 -14.73 0.42 8.88
N MET A 217 -14.45 -0.84 8.61
CA MET A 217 -13.71 -1.74 9.49
C MET A 217 -13.19 -2.95 8.71
N GLU A 218 -12.13 -3.55 9.20
CA GLU A 218 -11.58 -4.78 8.64
C GLU A 218 -12.11 -6.01 9.35
N LYS A 219 -12.17 -7.14 8.64
CA LYS A 219 -12.55 -8.44 9.21
C LYS A 219 -11.41 -9.00 10.03
N GLY A 220 -11.74 -9.85 11.00
CA GLY A 220 -10.75 -10.72 11.63
C GLY A 220 -10.23 -11.75 10.62
N TYR A 221 -8.92 -11.99 10.64
CA TYR A 221 -8.24 -13.00 9.83
C TYR A 221 -7.77 -14.15 10.74
N ALA A 222 -7.87 -15.37 10.27
CA ALA A 222 -7.32 -16.54 10.95
C ALA A 222 -6.98 -17.64 9.94
N ASP A 223 -5.77 -18.15 10.03
CA ASP A 223 -5.38 -19.37 9.35
C ASP A 223 -5.75 -20.59 10.19
N LEU A 224 -6.27 -21.63 9.54
CA LEU A 224 -6.55 -22.91 10.15
C LEU A 224 -5.71 -23.99 9.46
N GLU A 225 -4.74 -24.51 10.18
CA GLU A 225 -3.96 -25.67 9.73
C GLU A 225 -4.64 -26.97 10.22
N LEU A 226 -5.01 -27.84 9.29
CA LEU A 226 -5.53 -29.17 9.57
C LEU A 226 -4.45 -30.21 9.27
N SER A 227 -3.86 -30.77 10.29
CA SER A 227 -2.86 -31.83 10.18
C SER A 227 -3.46 -33.19 10.54
N VAL A 228 -3.37 -34.14 9.61
CA VAL A 228 -3.81 -35.52 9.85
C VAL A 228 -2.61 -36.47 9.75
N HIS A 229 -2.30 -37.12 10.85
CA HIS A 229 -1.25 -38.14 10.90
C HIS A 229 -1.85 -39.52 10.72
N SER A 230 -1.30 -40.32 9.80
CA SER A 230 -1.69 -41.71 9.58
C SER A 230 -0.47 -42.56 9.34
N ILE A 231 -0.67 -43.87 9.49
CA ILE A 231 0.36 -44.84 9.12
C ILE A 231 0.54 -44.80 7.59
N GLY A 232 1.79 -44.61 7.15
CA GLY A 232 2.12 -44.62 5.73
C GLY A 232 1.81 -45.98 5.09
N GLY A 233 1.48 -45.96 3.80
CA GLY A 233 1.17 -47.14 3.03
C GLY A 233 1.38 -46.90 1.53
N HIS A 234 1.26 -47.98 0.74
CA HIS A 234 1.42 -47.90 -0.71
C HIS A 234 0.22 -47.17 -1.33
N SER A 235 0.47 -46.13 -2.12
CA SER A 235 -0.56 -45.25 -2.70
C SER A 235 -1.59 -46.00 -3.58
N SER A 236 -1.19 -47.11 -4.23
CA SER A 236 -2.10 -47.91 -5.06
C SER A 236 -2.95 -48.93 -4.27
N ARG A 237 -2.71 -49.11 -2.98
CA ARG A 237 -3.42 -50.00 -2.08
C ARG A 237 -3.64 -49.36 -0.72
N PRO A 238 -4.44 -48.27 -0.66
CA PRO A 238 -4.70 -47.60 0.59
C PRO A 238 -5.48 -48.50 1.55
N PHE A 239 -4.99 -48.63 2.78
CA PHE A 239 -5.78 -49.23 3.85
C PHE A 239 -6.92 -48.31 4.25
N GLY A 240 -8.08 -48.85 4.63
CA GLY A 240 -9.17 -48.05 5.19
C GLY A 240 -8.71 -47.32 6.46
N GLY A 241 -8.45 -46.03 6.33
CA GLY A 241 -7.93 -45.21 7.41
C GLY A 241 -6.73 -44.35 7.01
N THR A 242 -6.50 -44.15 5.71
CA THR A 242 -5.54 -43.12 5.22
C THR A 242 -6.00 -41.71 5.60
N SER A 243 -5.06 -40.81 5.71
CA SER A 243 -5.30 -39.41 6.13
C SER A 243 -6.36 -38.66 5.31
N LEU A 244 -6.62 -39.07 4.08
CA LEU A 244 -7.65 -38.48 3.21
C LEU A 244 -9.03 -39.16 3.29
N ALA A 245 -9.17 -40.28 4.03
CA ALA A 245 -10.38 -41.11 4.09
C ALA A 245 -11.07 -41.04 5.48
N ARG A 246 -10.66 -40.17 6.34
CA ARG A 246 -11.25 -39.85 7.63
C ARG A 246 -11.68 -38.38 7.61
#